data_6085fb6a060fb378cc382322422bae27
#
_entry.id   6085fb6a060fb378cc382322422bae27
#
_cell.length_a   1.000
_cell.length_b   1.000
_cell.length_c   1.000
_cell.angle_alpha   90.00
_cell.angle_beta   90.00
_cell.angle_gamma   90.00
#
_symmetry.space_group_name_H-M   'P 1'
#
loop_
_entity.id
_entity.type
_entity.pdbx_description
1 polymer ?
#
loop_
_entity_poly.entity_id
_entity_poly.type
_entity_poly.pdbx_seq_one_letter_code
_entity_poly.pdbx_strand_id
1 'polypeptide(L)'
;RMSRGLGDVYKRQNYDNAQADTGTAGTIADSYVSKKVDLICAIATPSAMSAYNAAMSADIPVVYTAVSDPVGAGLAKEDGSNAGNITGSCDLLPVDEQLKMIRKMLPDAKKIGILYTTSEANSVSTIKEYKKVSDKYGFEIVDTGINTLADVDMAAADLVGKVDCICNLTDNTVVASLPTILDKANEKKIPVFGSEIEQVKIGCLAAEGIDYIALGKQTGKMAAKVLKGEAKASEQNFETITEPGFYVNNKVAENLGITVPDDLANNAVESFDEITAE
;
A
#
# COMPACT_ATOMS: atom_id res chain seq x y z
N ARG A 1 11.73 -7.38 41.86
CA ARG A 1 11.38 -7.41 40.42
C ARG A 1 12.02 -6.17 39.79
N MET A 2 13.10 -6.35 39.07
CA MET A 2 13.69 -5.25 38.28
C MET A 2 12.73 -4.85 37.16
N SER A 3 12.38 -3.58 37.08
CA SER A 3 11.67 -2.97 35.96
C SER A 3 12.49 -3.23 34.70
N ARG A 4 11.93 -4.01 33.76
CA ARG A 4 12.52 -4.19 32.44
C ARG A 4 12.31 -2.89 31.69
N GLY A 5 13.39 -2.16 31.42
CA GLY A 5 13.36 -0.95 30.60
C GLY A 5 12.97 -1.27 29.15
N LEU A 6 12.47 -0.26 28.41
CA LEU A 6 12.10 -0.35 26.98
C LEU A 6 13.18 -1.02 26.11
N GLY A 7 14.47 -0.91 26.48
CA GLY A 7 15.57 -1.57 25.79
C GLY A 7 15.54 -3.11 25.83
N ASP A 8 14.87 -3.73 26.81
CA ASP A 8 14.73 -5.18 26.90
C ASP A 8 13.59 -5.72 26.02
N VAL A 9 12.60 -4.91 25.68
CA VAL A 9 11.52 -5.27 24.76
C VAL A 9 12.06 -5.38 23.33
N TYR A 10 12.89 -4.41 22.89
CA TYR A 10 13.50 -4.45 21.55
C TYR A 10 14.45 -5.64 21.33
N LYS A 11 15.08 -6.15 22.35
CA LYS A 11 15.97 -7.32 22.28
C LYS A 11 15.24 -8.64 22.01
N ARG A 12 13.92 -8.65 22.01
CA ARG A 12 13.07 -9.84 21.80
C ARG A 12 12.19 -9.78 20.56
N GLN A 13 12.44 -8.86 19.64
CA GLN A 13 11.74 -8.82 18.37
C GLN A 13 12.25 -9.94 17.46
N ASN A 14 11.31 -10.69 16.87
CA ASN A 14 11.55 -11.53 15.72
C ASN A 14 11.03 -10.77 14.50
N TYR A 15 11.83 -10.70 13.44
CA TYR A 15 11.46 -10.09 12.18
C TYR A 15 11.66 -11.10 11.07
N ASP A 16 10.60 -11.37 10.33
CA ASP A 16 10.60 -12.28 9.18
C ASP A 16 9.87 -11.59 8.01
N ASN A 17 10.29 -11.88 6.78
CA ASN A 17 9.71 -11.32 5.57
C ASN A 17 9.18 -12.45 4.68
N ALA A 18 7.90 -12.39 4.34
CA ALA A 18 7.24 -13.36 3.49
C ALA A 18 7.49 -13.13 1.98
N GLN A 19 8.10 -12.01 1.59
CA GLN A 19 8.41 -11.67 0.19
C GLN A 19 7.18 -11.78 -0.74
N ALA A 20 6.04 -11.25 -0.29
CA ALA A 20 4.74 -11.31 -0.96
C ALA A 20 4.18 -12.73 -1.18
N ASP A 21 4.79 -13.77 -0.62
CA ASP A 21 4.28 -15.15 -0.68
C ASP A 21 3.35 -15.47 0.49
N THR A 22 2.10 -15.75 0.20
CA THR A 22 1.06 -16.00 1.21
C THR A 22 1.28 -17.31 2.00
N GLY A 23 1.87 -18.33 1.37
CA GLY A 23 2.21 -19.59 2.03
C GLY A 23 3.31 -19.39 3.06
N THR A 24 4.35 -18.63 2.70
CA THR A 24 5.42 -18.21 3.61
C THR A 24 4.89 -17.35 4.74
N ALA A 25 3.98 -16.40 4.46
CA ALA A 25 3.34 -15.58 5.49
C ALA A 25 2.58 -16.44 6.53
N GLY A 26 1.84 -17.44 6.07
CA GLY A 26 1.18 -18.41 6.94
C GLY A 26 2.17 -19.18 7.83
N THR A 27 3.26 -19.70 7.24
CA THR A 27 4.30 -20.44 7.96
C THR A 27 4.98 -19.56 9.03
N ILE A 28 5.27 -18.30 8.72
CA ILE A 28 5.83 -17.32 9.67
C ILE A 28 4.84 -17.09 10.83
N ALA A 29 3.57 -16.86 10.52
CA ALA A 29 2.52 -16.63 11.52
C ALA A 29 2.37 -17.83 12.47
N ASP A 30 2.32 -19.06 11.95
CA ASP A 30 2.28 -20.29 12.75
C ASP A 30 3.50 -20.45 13.65
N SER A 31 4.69 -20.07 13.14
CA SER A 31 5.93 -20.06 13.93
C SER A 31 5.83 -19.11 15.13
N TYR A 32 5.27 -17.91 14.93
CA TYR A 32 5.09 -16.94 16.01
C TYR A 32 4.08 -17.43 17.05
N VAL A 33 2.98 -18.04 16.62
CA VAL A 33 2.00 -18.68 17.53
C VAL A 33 2.68 -19.79 18.35
N SER A 34 3.46 -20.66 17.70
CA SER A 34 4.20 -21.74 18.36
C SER A 34 5.22 -21.21 19.37
N LYS A 35 5.86 -20.07 19.10
CA LYS A 35 6.79 -19.38 20.00
C LYS A 35 6.07 -18.64 21.14
N LYS A 36 4.75 -18.57 21.13
CA LYS A 36 3.91 -17.86 22.10
C LYS A 36 4.34 -16.41 22.30
N VAL A 37 4.48 -15.68 21.19
CA VAL A 37 4.82 -14.25 21.23
C VAL A 37 3.70 -13.46 21.91
N ASP A 38 4.04 -12.33 22.54
CA ASP A 38 3.08 -11.50 23.27
C ASP A 38 2.18 -10.66 22.31
N LEU A 39 2.63 -10.44 21.07
CA LEU A 39 1.91 -9.69 20.05
C LEU A 39 2.54 -9.98 18.67
N ILE A 40 1.73 -9.98 17.63
CA ILE A 40 2.18 -10.01 16.23
C ILE A 40 1.91 -8.65 15.60
N CYS A 41 2.98 -7.98 15.11
CA CYS A 41 2.85 -6.85 14.20
C CYS A 41 2.91 -7.36 12.76
N ALA A 42 1.86 -7.10 11.98
CA ALA A 42 1.78 -7.52 10.58
C ALA A 42 1.79 -6.31 9.64
N ILE A 43 2.61 -6.36 8.59
CA ILE A 43 2.72 -5.32 7.58
C ILE A 43 2.07 -5.81 6.29
N ALA A 44 1.17 -5.03 5.71
CA ALA A 44 0.38 -5.30 4.52
C ALA A 44 -0.76 -6.33 4.73
N THR A 45 -1.78 -6.24 3.86
CA THR A 45 -3.01 -7.02 3.96
C THR A 45 -2.79 -8.53 3.98
N PRO A 46 -1.98 -9.14 3.08
CA PRO A 46 -1.78 -10.59 3.09
C PRO A 46 -1.14 -11.10 4.38
N SER A 47 -0.16 -10.36 4.91
CA SER A 47 0.50 -10.70 6.18
C SER A 47 -0.44 -10.55 7.37
N ALA A 48 -1.26 -9.50 7.38
CA ALA A 48 -2.24 -9.27 8.46
C ALA A 48 -3.31 -10.36 8.50
N MET A 49 -3.82 -10.79 7.34
CA MET A 49 -4.77 -11.90 7.23
C MET A 49 -4.16 -13.21 7.72
N SER A 50 -2.93 -13.52 7.30
CA SER A 50 -2.21 -14.72 7.74
C SER A 50 -1.95 -14.71 9.26
N ALA A 51 -1.48 -13.57 9.79
CA ALA A 51 -1.22 -13.41 11.22
C ALA A 51 -2.50 -13.57 12.05
N TYR A 52 -3.61 -12.95 11.63
CA TYR A 52 -4.88 -13.03 12.34
C TYR A 52 -5.44 -14.46 12.34
N ASN A 53 -5.45 -15.12 11.18
CA ASN A 53 -5.93 -16.49 11.06
C ASN A 53 -5.16 -17.46 11.96
N ALA A 54 -3.84 -17.35 12.02
CA ALA A 54 -3.01 -18.19 12.88
C ALA A 54 -3.20 -17.87 14.37
N ALA A 55 -3.27 -16.58 14.73
CA ALA A 55 -3.33 -16.10 16.10
C ALA A 55 -4.69 -16.29 16.78
N MET A 56 -5.77 -16.43 16.01
CA MET A 56 -7.16 -16.47 16.50
C MET A 56 -7.38 -17.54 17.58
N SER A 57 -6.86 -18.76 17.38
CA SER A 57 -7.02 -19.87 18.32
C SER A 57 -6.13 -19.76 19.57
N ALA A 58 -5.08 -18.97 19.50
CA ALA A 58 -4.11 -18.75 20.58
C ALA A 58 -4.36 -17.48 21.39
N ASP A 59 -5.37 -16.70 20.99
CA ASP A 59 -5.73 -15.38 21.55
C ASP A 59 -4.56 -14.39 21.61
N ILE A 60 -3.61 -14.51 20.65
CA ILE A 60 -2.49 -13.58 20.54
C ILE A 60 -2.98 -12.32 19.83
N PRO A 61 -2.79 -11.11 20.41
CA PRO A 61 -3.20 -9.87 19.75
C PRO A 61 -2.40 -9.62 18.47
N VAL A 62 -3.09 -9.16 17.44
CA VAL A 62 -2.49 -8.73 16.18
C VAL A 62 -2.67 -7.21 16.02
N VAL A 63 -1.59 -6.51 15.67
CA VAL A 63 -1.65 -5.10 15.30
C VAL A 63 -1.06 -4.96 13.90
N TYR A 64 -1.90 -4.56 12.94
CA TYR A 64 -1.47 -4.43 11.55
C TYR A 64 -1.12 -2.98 11.21
N THR A 65 -0.34 -2.83 10.14
CA THR A 65 -0.09 -1.55 9.45
C THR A 65 -0.20 -1.75 7.95
N ALA A 66 -0.51 -0.69 7.22
CA ALA A 66 -0.62 -0.72 5.76
C ALA A 66 -1.64 -1.78 5.27
N VAL A 67 -2.85 -1.74 5.82
CA VAL A 67 -4.00 -2.51 5.35
C VAL A 67 -5.02 -1.55 4.76
N SER A 68 -5.16 -1.52 3.45
CA SER A 68 -5.96 -0.50 2.76
C SER A 68 -7.47 -0.66 2.98
N ASP A 69 -7.95 -1.90 3.11
CA ASP A 69 -9.37 -2.21 3.39
C ASP A 69 -9.49 -3.30 4.46
N PRO A 70 -9.50 -2.93 5.74
CA PRO A 70 -9.65 -3.91 6.83
C PRO A 70 -10.97 -4.68 6.80
N VAL A 71 -12.04 -4.07 6.28
CA VAL A 71 -13.36 -4.71 6.18
C VAL A 71 -13.36 -5.75 5.06
N GLY A 72 -12.92 -5.37 3.87
CA GLY A 72 -12.78 -6.28 2.73
C GLY A 72 -11.79 -7.42 2.98
N ALA A 73 -10.79 -7.20 3.83
CA ALA A 73 -9.84 -8.23 4.27
C ALA A 73 -10.38 -9.14 5.40
N GLY A 74 -11.56 -8.88 5.94
CA GLY A 74 -12.14 -9.63 7.06
C GLY A 74 -11.46 -9.41 8.41
N LEU A 75 -10.72 -8.30 8.57
CA LEU A 75 -10.03 -7.91 9.80
C LEU A 75 -10.85 -6.92 10.64
N ALA A 76 -11.88 -6.33 10.04
CA ALA A 76 -12.88 -5.50 10.69
C ALA A 76 -14.26 -5.82 10.13
N LYS A 77 -15.32 -5.40 10.82
CA LYS A 77 -16.72 -5.53 10.39
C LYS A 77 -17.19 -4.26 9.68
N GLU A 78 -18.33 -4.34 8.99
CA GLU A 78 -18.92 -3.21 8.28
C GLU A 78 -19.27 -2.02 9.20
N ASP A 79 -19.54 -2.27 10.48
CA ASP A 79 -19.78 -1.23 11.48
C ASP A 79 -18.49 -0.57 12.03
N GLY A 80 -17.32 -0.95 11.49
CA GLY A 80 -16.02 -0.44 11.91
C GLY A 80 -15.43 -1.12 13.14
N SER A 81 -16.14 -2.07 13.76
CA SER A 81 -15.61 -2.84 14.89
C SER A 81 -14.63 -3.92 14.40
N ASN A 82 -13.71 -4.33 15.27
CA ASN A 82 -12.73 -5.35 14.93
C ASN A 82 -13.34 -6.75 14.77
N ALA A 83 -12.74 -7.58 13.90
CA ALA A 83 -13.18 -8.95 13.69
C ALA A 83 -12.91 -9.86 14.91
N GLY A 84 -11.95 -9.48 15.77
CA GLY A 84 -11.55 -10.21 16.96
C GLY A 84 -10.41 -9.51 17.71
N ASN A 85 -9.42 -10.28 18.17
CA ASN A 85 -8.26 -9.72 18.91
C ASN A 85 -7.23 -9.10 17.92
N ILE A 86 -7.69 -8.14 17.12
CA ILE A 86 -6.92 -7.49 16.07
C ILE A 86 -7.31 -6.01 15.96
N THR A 87 -6.33 -5.15 15.67
CA THR A 87 -6.49 -3.73 15.34
C THR A 87 -5.33 -3.27 14.47
N GLY A 88 -5.29 -2.01 14.07
CA GLY A 88 -4.14 -1.48 13.32
C GLY A 88 -4.39 -0.17 12.62
N SER A 89 -3.52 0.15 11.69
CA SER A 89 -3.55 1.37 10.89
C SER A 89 -3.83 1.07 9.42
N CYS A 90 -4.79 1.82 8.87
CA CYS A 90 -5.26 1.71 7.50
C CYS A 90 -4.56 2.76 6.63
N ASP A 91 -4.12 2.33 5.45
CA ASP A 91 -3.51 3.15 4.39
C ASP A 91 -4.43 3.31 3.18
N LEU A 92 -5.70 3.63 3.41
CA LEU A 92 -6.67 3.84 2.34
C LEU A 92 -6.14 4.85 1.31
N LEU A 93 -6.03 4.42 0.06
CA LEU A 93 -5.53 5.28 -1.01
C LEU A 93 -6.50 6.43 -1.30
N PRO A 94 -6.00 7.67 -1.49
CA PRO A 94 -6.81 8.85 -1.80
C PRO A 94 -7.20 8.88 -3.28
N VAL A 95 -8.08 7.96 -3.71
CA VAL A 95 -8.43 7.73 -5.12
C VAL A 95 -8.99 8.97 -5.79
N ASP A 96 -9.82 9.76 -5.10
CA ASP A 96 -10.40 10.99 -5.65
C ASP A 96 -9.32 12.04 -5.95
N GLU A 97 -8.39 12.25 -5.00
CA GLU A 97 -7.25 13.17 -5.13
C GLU A 97 -6.29 12.69 -6.22
N GLN A 98 -6.01 11.40 -6.26
CA GLN A 98 -5.15 10.78 -7.26
C GLN A 98 -5.71 10.98 -8.68
N LEU A 99 -6.99 10.71 -8.91
CA LEU A 99 -7.62 10.91 -10.22
C LEU A 99 -7.69 12.39 -10.60
N LYS A 100 -7.94 13.28 -9.64
CA LYS A 100 -7.92 14.73 -9.84
C LYS A 100 -6.52 15.22 -10.24
N MET A 101 -5.48 14.73 -9.59
CA MET A 101 -4.08 15.03 -9.91
C MET A 101 -3.73 14.53 -11.32
N ILE A 102 -4.07 13.27 -11.67
CA ILE A 102 -3.83 12.71 -13.00
C ILE A 102 -4.53 13.56 -14.07
N ARG A 103 -5.78 13.99 -13.85
CA ARG A 103 -6.52 14.84 -14.79
C ARG A 103 -5.84 16.20 -15.02
N LYS A 104 -5.26 16.79 -13.96
CA LYS A 104 -4.52 18.05 -14.09
C LYS A 104 -3.23 17.89 -14.88
N MET A 105 -2.50 16.81 -14.64
CA MET A 105 -1.22 16.54 -15.32
C MET A 105 -1.41 16.06 -16.76
N LEU A 106 -2.48 15.34 -17.03
CA LEU A 106 -2.81 14.75 -18.35
C LEU A 106 -4.23 15.14 -18.78
N PRO A 107 -4.45 16.39 -19.27
CA PRO A 107 -5.79 16.90 -19.59
C PRO A 107 -6.53 16.09 -20.65
N ASP A 108 -5.80 15.49 -21.61
CA ASP A 108 -6.37 14.76 -22.75
C ASP A 108 -6.47 13.24 -22.54
N ALA A 109 -5.89 12.71 -21.45
CA ALA A 109 -5.91 11.28 -21.16
C ALA A 109 -7.35 10.78 -20.93
N LYS A 110 -7.64 9.57 -21.41
CA LYS A 110 -8.96 8.92 -21.31
C LYS A 110 -8.90 7.59 -20.59
N LYS A 111 -7.79 6.85 -20.73
CA LYS A 111 -7.65 5.49 -20.23
C LYS A 111 -6.53 5.41 -19.22
N ILE A 112 -6.85 4.92 -18.03
CA ILE A 112 -5.88 4.62 -16.98
C ILE A 112 -5.75 3.10 -16.87
N GLY A 113 -4.51 2.61 -17.04
CA GLY A 113 -4.17 1.21 -16.81
C GLY A 113 -3.88 0.92 -15.35
N ILE A 114 -4.37 -0.21 -14.85
CA ILE A 114 -4.04 -0.69 -13.51
C ILE A 114 -3.70 -2.17 -13.58
N LEU A 115 -2.47 -2.54 -13.19
CA LEU A 115 -2.10 -3.93 -12.90
C LEU A 115 -2.43 -4.24 -11.45
N TYR A 116 -2.91 -5.45 -11.20
CA TYR A 116 -3.19 -5.88 -9.83
C TYR A 116 -3.13 -7.40 -9.67
N THR A 117 -2.82 -7.86 -8.47
CA THR A 117 -2.84 -9.28 -8.10
C THR A 117 -4.24 -9.70 -7.70
N THR A 118 -4.81 -10.69 -8.40
CA THR A 118 -6.21 -11.11 -8.20
C THR A 118 -6.50 -11.69 -6.82
N SER A 119 -5.48 -12.17 -6.11
CA SER A 119 -5.59 -12.72 -4.76
C SER A 119 -5.36 -11.68 -3.65
N GLU A 120 -4.96 -10.44 -3.98
CA GLU A 120 -4.80 -9.38 -2.99
C GLU A 120 -6.09 -8.60 -2.76
N ALA A 121 -6.70 -8.77 -1.58
CA ALA A 121 -7.98 -8.16 -1.23
C ALA A 121 -7.94 -6.62 -1.28
N ASN A 122 -6.83 -6.00 -0.83
CA ASN A 122 -6.59 -4.55 -0.93
C ASN A 122 -6.67 -4.06 -2.37
N SER A 123 -6.02 -4.75 -3.31
CA SER A 123 -6.00 -4.36 -4.72
C SER A 123 -7.37 -4.51 -5.37
N VAL A 124 -8.06 -5.62 -5.11
CA VAL A 124 -9.43 -5.85 -5.61
C VAL A 124 -10.41 -4.80 -5.08
N SER A 125 -10.30 -4.40 -3.82
CA SER A 125 -11.13 -3.34 -3.22
C SER A 125 -10.80 -1.97 -3.83
N THR A 126 -9.53 -1.62 -3.95
CA THR A 126 -9.08 -0.33 -4.49
C THR A 126 -9.52 -0.14 -5.95
N ILE A 127 -9.45 -1.19 -6.79
CA ILE A 127 -9.94 -1.11 -8.19
C ILE A 127 -11.42 -0.81 -8.26
N LYS A 128 -12.23 -1.36 -7.36
CA LYS A 128 -13.67 -1.05 -7.31
C LYS A 128 -13.89 0.43 -7.03
N GLU A 129 -13.11 1.03 -6.15
CA GLU A 129 -13.19 2.46 -5.85
C GLU A 129 -12.71 3.31 -7.04
N TYR A 130 -11.61 2.94 -7.73
CA TYR A 130 -11.18 3.58 -8.96
C TYR A 130 -12.29 3.57 -10.02
N LYS A 131 -12.92 2.42 -10.28
CA LYS A 131 -14.02 2.29 -11.25
C LYS A 131 -15.25 3.11 -10.85
N LYS A 132 -15.54 3.25 -9.57
CA LYS A 132 -16.68 4.04 -9.06
C LYS A 132 -16.46 5.55 -9.22
N VAL A 133 -15.21 6.02 -9.06
CA VAL A 133 -14.88 7.44 -9.05
C VAL A 133 -14.41 7.96 -10.42
N SER A 134 -13.87 7.09 -11.29
CA SER A 134 -13.20 7.46 -12.54
C SER A 134 -14.07 8.29 -13.50
N ASP A 135 -15.36 7.99 -13.60
CA ASP A 135 -16.29 8.71 -14.48
C ASP A 135 -16.40 10.20 -14.13
N LYS A 136 -16.26 10.56 -12.85
CA LYS A 136 -16.25 11.94 -12.36
C LYS A 136 -15.15 12.78 -13.03
N TYR A 137 -14.05 12.12 -13.39
CA TYR A 137 -12.89 12.72 -14.03
C TYR A 137 -12.79 12.40 -15.53
N GLY A 138 -13.76 11.69 -16.09
CA GLY A 138 -13.80 11.31 -17.51
C GLY A 138 -12.74 10.26 -17.88
N PHE A 139 -12.42 9.34 -16.96
CA PHE A 139 -11.51 8.24 -17.20
C PHE A 139 -12.23 6.89 -17.33
N GLU A 140 -11.71 6.06 -18.23
CA GLU A 140 -11.97 4.63 -18.31
C GLU A 140 -10.84 3.89 -17.59
N ILE A 141 -11.16 2.99 -16.66
CA ILE A 141 -10.17 2.13 -16.00
C ILE A 141 -10.03 0.83 -16.80
N VAL A 142 -8.80 0.57 -17.27
CA VAL A 142 -8.41 -0.68 -17.94
C VAL A 142 -7.59 -1.49 -16.95
N ASP A 143 -8.23 -2.38 -16.22
CA ASP A 143 -7.57 -3.22 -15.23
C ASP A 143 -7.10 -4.56 -15.83
N THR A 144 -5.93 -5.01 -15.42
CA THR A 144 -5.33 -6.28 -15.82
C THR A 144 -4.92 -7.07 -14.58
N GLY A 145 -5.61 -8.19 -14.35
CA GLY A 145 -5.30 -9.09 -13.23
C GLY A 145 -4.12 -10.01 -13.54
N ILE A 146 -3.21 -10.14 -12.57
CA ILE A 146 -2.10 -11.11 -12.57
C ILE A 146 -2.25 -12.06 -11.39
N ASN A 147 -1.56 -13.20 -11.45
CA ASN A 147 -1.55 -14.17 -10.35
C ASN A 147 -0.18 -14.29 -9.71
N THR A 148 0.90 -14.04 -10.46
CA THR A 148 2.30 -14.21 -10.02
C THR A 148 3.19 -13.10 -10.57
N LEU A 149 4.38 -12.95 -9.99
CA LEU A 149 5.45 -12.08 -10.50
C LEU A 149 5.80 -12.38 -11.98
N ALA A 150 5.73 -13.65 -12.39
CA ALA A 150 6.06 -14.06 -13.76
C ALA A 150 5.10 -13.50 -14.82
N ASP A 151 3.88 -13.13 -14.43
CA ASP A 151 2.87 -12.59 -15.33
C ASP A 151 3.11 -11.10 -15.66
N VAL A 152 3.89 -10.38 -14.83
CA VAL A 152 4.00 -8.92 -14.87
C VAL A 152 4.57 -8.41 -16.19
N ASP A 153 5.66 -9.01 -16.69
CA ASP A 153 6.32 -8.53 -17.92
C ASP A 153 5.35 -8.52 -19.13
N MET A 154 4.65 -9.61 -19.33
CA MET A 154 3.69 -9.74 -20.43
C MET A 154 2.45 -8.87 -20.24
N ALA A 155 1.94 -8.80 -19.00
CA ALA A 155 0.77 -7.99 -18.68
C ALA A 155 1.05 -6.49 -18.83
N ALA A 156 2.23 -6.04 -18.38
CA ALA A 156 2.66 -4.64 -18.54
C ALA A 156 2.87 -4.30 -20.03
N ALA A 157 3.54 -5.16 -20.80
CA ALA A 157 3.76 -4.96 -22.23
C ALA A 157 2.44 -4.84 -23.03
N ASP A 158 1.43 -5.63 -22.67
CA ASP A 158 0.09 -5.56 -23.26
C ASP A 158 -0.66 -4.27 -22.85
N LEU A 159 -0.59 -3.92 -21.56
CA LEU A 159 -1.31 -2.79 -20.98
C LEU A 159 -0.83 -1.44 -21.53
N VAL A 160 0.48 -1.22 -21.64
CA VAL A 160 1.05 0.04 -22.15
C VAL A 160 0.63 0.37 -23.59
N GLY A 161 0.18 -0.64 -24.36
CA GLY A 161 -0.36 -0.45 -25.72
C GLY A 161 -1.83 0.00 -25.77
N LYS A 162 -2.53 0.06 -24.63
CA LYS A 162 -3.98 0.24 -24.56
C LYS A 162 -4.42 1.48 -23.79
N VAL A 163 -3.50 2.14 -23.08
CA VAL A 163 -3.81 3.17 -22.10
C VAL A 163 -2.98 4.44 -22.31
N ASP A 164 -3.43 5.56 -21.74
CA ASP A 164 -2.75 6.84 -21.81
C ASP A 164 -1.77 7.04 -20.63
N CYS A 165 -2.02 6.37 -19.51
CA CYS A 165 -1.13 6.30 -18.37
C CYS A 165 -1.40 5.02 -17.55
N ILE A 166 -0.46 4.67 -16.68
CA ILE A 166 -0.63 3.62 -15.66
C ILE A 166 -0.76 4.27 -14.30
N CYS A 167 -1.67 3.77 -13.47
CA CYS A 167 -1.74 4.09 -12.05
C CYS A 167 -1.42 2.84 -11.23
N ASN A 168 -0.33 2.91 -10.47
CA ASN A 168 0.11 1.81 -9.62
C ASN A 168 -0.61 1.85 -8.28
N LEU A 169 -0.96 0.70 -7.75
CA LEU A 169 -1.57 0.56 -6.42
C LEU A 169 -0.50 0.19 -5.38
N THR A 170 -0.93 0.01 -4.12
CA THR A 170 -0.15 -0.63 -3.06
C THR A 170 -0.29 -2.16 -3.12
N ASP A 171 -0.18 -2.72 -4.32
CA ASP A 171 -0.18 -4.16 -4.59
C ASP A 171 1.23 -4.72 -4.37
N ASN A 172 1.39 -5.67 -3.46
CA ASN A 172 2.72 -6.13 -3.07
C ASN A 172 3.50 -6.80 -4.21
N THR A 173 2.81 -7.58 -5.05
CA THR A 173 3.42 -8.26 -6.19
C THR A 173 3.79 -7.27 -7.30
N VAL A 174 2.89 -6.34 -7.60
CA VAL A 174 3.09 -5.32 -8.64
C VAL A 174 4.21 -4.34 -8.23
N VAL A 175 4.22 -3.89 -6.97
CA VAL A 175 5.28 -3.00 -6.44
C VAL A 175 6.64 -3.70 -6.50
N ALA A 176 6.73 -4.97 -6.13
CA ALA A 176 7.98 -5.74 -6.24
C ALA A 176 8.50 -5.88 -7.68
N SER A 177 7.65 -5.62 -8.68
CA SER A 177 7.99 -5.66 -10.11
C SER A 177 7.95 -4.29 -10.78
N LEU A 178 7.88 -3.20 -10.01
CA LEU A 178 7.74 -1.86 -10.54
C LEU A 178 8.83 -1.47 -11.55
N PRO A 179 10.11 -1.84 -11.38
CA PRO A 179 11.14 -1.58 -12.40
C PRO A 179 10.77 -2.16 -13.77
N THR A 180 10.25 -3.39 -13.84
CA THR A 180 9.80 -4.01 -15.09
C THR A 180 8.66 -3.22 -15.75
N ILE A 181 7.70 -2.74 -14.95
CA ILE A 181 6.57 -1.93 -15.45
C ILE A 181 7.07 -0.59 -15.99
N LEU A 182 7.99 0.06 -15.27
CA LEU A 182 8.59 1.33 -15.68
C LEU A 182 9.37 1.19 -16.98
N ASP A 183 10.12 0.10 -17.17
CA ASP A 183 10.85 -0.17 -18.41
C ASP A 183 9.88 -0.24 -19.61
N LYS A 184 8.79 -1.03 -19.52
CA LYS A 184 7.78 -1.13 -20.59
C LYS A 184 7.07 0.20 -20.86
N ALA A 185 6.76 0.94 -19.81
CA ALA A 185 6.10 2.23 -19.91
C ALA A 185 7.03 3.28 -20.56
N ASN A 186 8.30 3.31 -20.16
CA ASN A 186 9.31 4.23 -20.70
C ASN A 186 9.57 4.00 -22.21
N GLU A 187 9.62 2.74 -22.66
CA GLU A 187 9.74 2.40 -24.09
C GLU A 187 8.63 3.03 -24.96
N LYS A 188 7.45 3.20 -24.37
CA LYS A 188 6.25 3.75 -25.05
C LYS A 188 5.95 5.20 -24.65
N LYS A 189 6.76 5.79 -23.76
CA LYS A 189 6.52 7.11 -23.16
C LYS A 189 5.16 7.22 -22.47
N ILE A 190 4.71 6.13 -21.84
CA ILE A 190 3.49 6.10 -21.04
C ILE A 190 3.84 6.52 -19.60
N PRO A 191 3.26 7.61 -19.06
CA PRO A 191 3.51 8.00 -17.68
C PRO A 191 2.95 6.98 -16.70
N VAL A 192 3.72 6.68 -15.64
CA VAL A 192 3.30 5.84 -14.54
C VAL A 192 3.12 6.70 -13.30
N PHE A 193 1.93 6.70 -12.71
CA PHE A 193 1.65 7.32 -11.44
C PHE A 193 1.78 6.29 -10.33
N GLY A 194 2.45 6.65 -9.26
CA GLY A 194 2.58 5.83 -8.06
C GLY A 194 1.42 6.05 -7.09
N SER A 195 1.46 5.35 -5.99
CA SER A 195 0.53 5.48 -4.85
C SER A 195 1.24 5.91 -3.56
N GLU A 196 2.59 6.04 -3.60
CA GLU A 196 3.39 6.46 -2.45
C GLU A 196 4.78 6.99 -2.89
N ILE A 197 5.52 7.56 -1.93
CA ILE A 197 6.74 8.31 -2.17
C ILE A 197 7.88 7.49 -2.80
N GLU A 198 8.10 6.24 -2.36
CA GLU A 198 9.22 5.42 -2.86
C GLU A 198 9.02 5.06 -4.34
N GLN A 199 7.77 4.81 -4.76
CA GLN A 199 7.46 4.60 -6.17
C GLN A 199 7.79 5.84 -7.03
N VAL A 200 7.58 7.05 -6.50
CA VAL A 200 7.95 8.29 -7.19
C VAL A 200 9.46 8.46 -7.29
N LYS A 201 10.21 8.11 -6.23
CA LYS A 201 11.67 8.15 -6.24
C LYS A 201 12.29 7.25 -7.30
N ILE A 202 11.74 6.04 -7.47
CA ILE A 202 12.29 5.04 -8.40
C ILE A 202 11.80 5.18 -9.84
N GLY A 203 10.93 6.14 -10.14
CA GLY A 203 10.58 6.47 -11.53
C GLY A 203 9.11 6.65 -11.87
N CYS A 204 8.19 6.59 -10.91
CA CYS A 204 6.83 7.06 -11.15
C CYS A 204 6.83 8.59 -11.28
N LEU A 205 5.94 9.11 -12.13
CA LEU A 205 5.84 10.54 -12.42
C LEU A 205 5.41 11.35 -11.19
N ALA A 206 4.35 10.91 -10.53
CA ALA A 206 3.80 11.56 -9.36
C ALA A 206 2.90 10.61 -8.57
N ALA A 207 2.55 10.99 -7.35
CA ALA A 207 1.58 10.29 -6.49
C ALA A 207 0.88 11.26 -5.55
N GLU A 208 -0.40 11.02 -5.28
CA GLU A 208 -1.05 11.44 -4.05
C GLU A 208 -0.90 10.27 -3.06
N GLY A 209 -0.04 10.43 -2.08
CA GLY A 209 0.40 9.32 -1.23
C GLY A 209 0.28 9.63 0.25
N ILE A 210 0.51 8.63 1.06
CA ILE A 210 0.45 8.68 2.52
C ILE A 210 1.87 8.69 3.09
N ASP A 211 2.07 9.38 4.21
CA ASP A 211 3.32 9.29 4.99
C ASP A 211 3.38 7.95 5.75
N TYR A 212 4.08 6.98 5.18
CA TYR A 212 4.27 5.65 5.80
C TYR A 212 5.12 5.68 7.08
N ILE A 213 5.94 6.73 7.28
CA ILE A 213 6.67 6.91 8.55
C ILE A 213 5.68 7.30 9.65
N ALA A 214 4.75 8.21 9.35
CA ALA A 214 3.68 8.58 10.27
C ALA A 214 2.76 7.39 10.56
N LEU A 215 2.38 6.60 9.53
CA LEU A 215 1.59 5.38 9.66
C LEU A 215 2.27 4.37 10.60
N GLY A 216 3.56 4.11 10.40
CA GLY A 216 4.34 3.21 11.25
C GLY A 216 4.45 3.68 12.70
N LYS A 217 4.62 4.99 12.92
CA LYS A 217 4.61 5.58 14.27
C LYS A 217 3.25 5.44 14.95
N GLN A 218 2.15 5.62 14.22
CA GLN A 218 0.79 5.44 14.72
C GLN A 218 0.57 3.98 15.14
N THR A 219 0.87 3.03 14.26
CA THR A 219 0.78 1.59 14.54
C THR A 219 1.64 1.18 15.75
N GLY A 220 2.88 1.69 15.82
CA GLY A 220 3.77 1.44 16.95
C GLY A 220 3.21 1.91 18.30
N LYS A 221 2.50 3.04 18.33
CA LYS A 221 1.80 3.52 19.52
C LYS A 221 0.63 2.60 19.90
N MET A 222 -0.12 2.11 18.92
CA MET A 222 -1.22 1.15 19.16
C MET A 222 -0.68 -0.16 19.73
N ALA A 223 0.35 -0.73 19.12
CA ALA A 223 1.02 -1.94 19.60
C ALA A 223 1.58 -1.77 21.02
N ALA A 224 2.18 -0.62 21.32
CA ALA A 224 2.71 -0.33 22.65
C ALA A 224 1.61 -0.28 23.73
N LYS A 225 0.42 0.27 23.43
CA LYS A 225 -0.72 0.26 24.36
C LYS A 225 -1.18 -1.17 24.67
N VAL A 226 -1.25 -2.02 23.63
CA VAL A 226 -1.63 -3.44 23.81
C VAL A 226 -0.59 -4.18 24.67
N LEU A 227 0.71 -4.05 24.36
CA LEU A 227 1.78 -4.72 25.11
C LEU A 227 1.87 -4.26 26.57
N LYS A 228 1.50 -3.02 26.89
CA LYS A 228 1.45 -2.49 28.25
C LYS A 228 0.19 -2.89 29.01
N GLY A 229 -0.80 -3.48 28.34
CA GLY A 229 -2.12 -3.77 28.90
C GLY A 229 -2.97 -2.51 29.15
N GLU A 230 -2.63 -1.40 28.47
CA GLU A 230 -3.40 -0.14 28.53
C GLU A 230 -4.66 -0.19 27.66
N ALA A 231 -4.67 -1.09 26.67
CA ALA A 231 -5.82 -1.35 25.80
C ALA A 231 -5.75 -2.79 25.27
N LYS A 232 -6.90 -3.35 24.85
CA LYS A 232 -6.95 -4.62 24.12
C LYS A 232 -7.09 -4.35 22.62
N ALA A 233 -6.48 -5.17 21.79
CA ALA A 233 -6.58 -5.03 20.34
C ALA A 233 -8.05 -5.13 19.88
N SER A 234 -8.84 -6.01 20.49
CA SER A 234 -10.27 -6.18 20.21
C SER A 234 -11.16 -4.96 20.55
N GLU A 235 -10.67 -4.05 21.38
CA GLU A 235 -11.40 -2.88 21.89
C GLU A 235 -10.93 -1.55 21.26
N GLN A 236 -9.84 -1.57 20.49
CA GLN A 236 -9.33 -0.43 19.74
C GLN A 236 -9.82 -0.51 18.28
N ASN A 237 -10.60 0.47 17.83
CA ASN A 237 -10.89 0.58 16.40
C ASN A 237 -9.60 0.79 15.61
N PHE A 238 -9.59 0.37 14.35
CA PHE A 238 -8.48 0.71 13.47
C PHE A 238 -8.47 2.23 13.20
N GLU A 239 -7.30 2.76 12.93
CA GLU A 239 -7.08 4.18 12.66
C GLU A 239 -6.67 4.35 11.20
N THR A 240 -7.14 5.42 10.53
CA THR A 240 -6.77 5.75 9.15
C THR A 240 -5.98 7.05 9.15
N ILE A 241 -4.90 7.12 8.35
CA ILE A 241 -4.28 8.39 8.00
C ILE A 241 -5.08 8.99 6.84
N THR A 242 -5.53 10.24 7.01
CA THR A 242 -6.46 10.89 6.09
C THR A 242 -5.86 12.06 5.31
N GLU A 243 -4.61 12.43 5.55
CA GLU A 243 -3.96 13.56 4.89
C GLU A 243 -2.96 13.05 3.85
N PRO A 244 -3.38 12.95 2.56
CA PRO A 244 -2.46 12.63 1.49
C PRO A 244 -1.53 13.81 1.20
N GLY A 245 -0.37 13.51 0.66
CA GLY A 245 0.57 14.49 0.16
C GLY A 245 0.87 14.27 -1.32
N PHE A 246 1.06 15.35 -2.05
CA PHE A 246 1.50 15.31 -3.43
C PHE A 246 3.02 15.17 -3.50
N TYR A 247 3.47 14.15 -4.22
CA TYR A 247 4.87 13.87 -4.53
C TYR A 247 5.08 13.83 -6.03
N VAL A 248 6.20 14.37 -6.52
CA VAL A 248 6.47 14.43 -7.97
C VAL A 248 7.95 14.21 -8.29
N ASN A 249 8.23 13.54 -9.40
CA ASN A 249 9.56 13.38 -9.94
C ASN A 249 9.73 14.29 -11.18
N ASN A 250 10.43 15.40 -11.00
CA ASN A 250 10.69 16.39 -12.04
C ASN A 250 11.52 15.80 -13.19
N LYS A 251 12.45 14.87 -12.88
CA LYS A 251 13.25 14.21 -13.91
C LYS A 251 12.40 13.31 -14.81
N VAL A 252 11.42 12.60 -14.24
CA VAL A 252 10.46 11.82 -15.02
C VAL A 252 9.57 12.72 -15.86
N ALA A 253 9.08 13.83 -15.30
CA ALA A 253 8.29 14.82 -16.02
C ALA A 253 9.07 15.39 -17.22
N GLU A 254 10.33 15.77 -17.03
CA GLU A 254 11.24 16.22 -18.10
C GLU A 254 11.40 15.17 -19.19
N ASN A 255 11.69 13.91 -18.82
CA ASN A 255 11.89 12.82 -19.77
C ASN A 255 10.66 12.52 -20.62
N LEU A 256 9.47 12.70 -20.06
CA LEU A 256 8.18 12.49 -20.73
C LEU A 256 7.68 13.74 -21.48
N GLY A 257 8.30 14.92 -21.24
CA GLY A 257 7.84 16.20 -21.79
C GLY A 257 6.52 16.68 -21.17
N ILE A 258 6.25 16.29 -19.92
CA ILE A 258 5.03 16.67 -19.18
C ILE A 258 5.36 17.88 -18.29
N THR A 259 4.52 18.91 -18.39
CA THR A 259 4.63 20.07 -17.49
C THR A 259 3.81 19.81 -16.24
N VAL A 260 4.47 19.91 -15.08
CA VAL A 260 3.77 19.85 -13.77
C VAL A 260 3.03 21.17 -13.57
N PRO A 261 1.69 21.17 -13.37
CA PRO A 261 0.93 22.39 -13.12
C PRO A 261 1.43 23.14 -11.86
N ASP A 262 1.50 24.47 -11.94
CA ASP A 262 2.02 25.31 -10.86
C ASP A 262 1.32 25.10 -9.52
N ASP A 263 0.02 24.87 -9.54
CA ASP A 263 -0.78 24.64 -8.34
C ASP A 263 -0.45 23.28 -7.66
N LEU A 264 0.00 22.29 -8.43
CA LEU A 264 0.51 21.04 -7.89
C LEU A 264 1.95 21.20 -7.41
N ALA A 265 2.82 21.79 -8.24
CA ALA A 265 4.23 21.99 -7.91
C ALA A 265 4.45 22.80 -6.62
N ASN A 266 3.67 23.88 -6.43
CA ASN A 266 3.77 24.74 -5.25
C ASN A 266 3.22 24.09 -3.97
N ASN A 267 2.43 23.03 -4.07
CA ASN A 267 1.86 22.29 -2.94
C ASN A 267 2.49 20.91 -2.75
N ALA A 268 3.54 20.59 -3.50
CA ALA A 268 4.24 19.32 -3.33
C ALA A 268 4.85 19.20 -1.93
N VAL A 269 4.61 18.08 -1.27
CA VAL A 269 5.26 17.74 0.01
C VAL A 269 6.74 17.50 -0.24
N GLU A 270 7.06 16.83 -1.35
CA GLU A 270 8.43 16.58 -1.78
C GLU A 270 8.48 16.45 -3.31
N SER A 271 9.59 16.90 -3.89
CA SER A 271 9.87 16.76 -5.33
C SER A 271 11.28 16.20 -5.52
N PHE A 272 11.46 15.38 -6.56
CA PHE A 272 12.70 14.69 -6.86
C PHE A 272 13.20 15.12 -8.24
N ASP A 273 14.50 15.44 -8.33
CA ASP A 273 15.17 15.86 -9.57
C ASP A 273 16.04 14.75 -10.19
N GLU A 274 15.98 13.56 -9.59
CA GLU A 274 16.67 12.36 -10.06
C GLU A 274 15.79 11.11 -9.88
N ILE A 275 16.13 10.04 -10.60
CA ILE A 275 15.52 8.72 -10.42
C ILE A 275 16.51 7.90 -9.60
N THR A 276 16.10 7.46 -8.43
CA THR A 276 16.94 6.64 -7.56
C THR A 276 16.93 5.20 -8.08
N ALA A 277 18.10 4.63 -8.39
CA ALA A 277 18.22 3.20 -8.63
C ALA A 277 18.04 2.46 -7.30
N GLU A 278 17.27 1.36 -7.31
CA GLU A 278 17.22 0.45 -6.17
C GLU A 278 18.58 -0.20 -5.88
#